data_f22050d5efddb4cdbafc36b80625c90f
#
_entry.id   f22050d5efddb4cdbafc36b80625c90f
#
_cell.length_a   1.000
_cell.length_b   1.000
_cell.length_c   1.000
_cell.angle_alpha   90.00
_cell.angle_beta   90.00
_cell.angle_gamma   90.00
#
_symmetry.space_group_name_H-M   'P 1'
#
loop_
_entity.id
_entity.type
_entity.pdbx_description
1 polymer ?
#
loop_
_entity_poly.entity_id
_entity_poly.type
_entity_poly.pdbx_seq_one_letter_code
_entity_poly.pdbx_strand_id
1 'polypeptide(L)'
;MCCSARFFLSTCIYESATMNYSNIKYSDIANGVGIRTTLFVSGCRLRCKGCFNYEAWDFKSGGEFTPEVEQEIIDSLAPVYVDGLSVLGGEPMEPENQEGLVDFLERVKETYPTKTIWLYSGHTWEELTQGKWHLAYTDRILSCLDVLVDGPWVQSLHDITLRFRGSSNQRLIDVPSTLEAREVVLWQDEPIFSERGM
;
A
#
# COMPACT_ATOMS: atom_id res chain seq x y z
N MET A 1 16.90 -35.89 45.98
CA MET A 1 15.57 -35.45 45.61
C MET A 1 15.74 -34.41 44.51
N CYS A 2 15.57 -34.84 43.27
CA CYS A 2 15.75 -33.98 42.10
C CYS A 2 14.40 -33.39 41.73
N CYS A 3 14.29 -32.06 41.77
CA CYS A 3 13.11 -31.32 41.33
C CYS A 3 13.35 -30.83 39.90
N SER A 4 12.76 -31.54 38.91
CA SER A 4 12.75 -31.14 37.51
C SER A 4 11.78 -29.98 37.31
N ALA A 5 12.28 -28.78 37.06
CA ALA A 5 11.49 -27.66 36.56
C ALA A 5 11.25 -27.84 35.05
N ARG A 6 10.04 -28.20 34.68
CA ARG A 6 9.58 -28.15 33.27
C ARG A 6 9.32 -26.70 32.91
N PHE A 7 10.16 -26.15 32.05
CA PHE A 7 9.88 -24.90 31.32
C PHE A 7 8.76 -25.14 30.34
N PHE A 8 7.56 -24.66 30.63
CA PHE A 8 6.52 -24.48 29.64
C PHE A 8 6.87 -23.26 28.79
N LEU A 9 7.40 -23.50 27.61
CA LEU A 9 7.40 -22.50 26.55
C LEU A 9 5.94 -22.28 26.13
N SER A 10 5.33 -21.23 26.70
CA SER A 10 4.08 -20.68 26.19
C SER A 10 4.41 -20.06 24.84
N THR A 11 4.14 -20.76 23.75
CA THR A 11 4.03 -20.17 22.43
C THR A 11 2.84 -19.23 22.49
N CYS A 12 3.09 -17.95 22.70
CA CYS A 12 2.12 -16.90 22.44
C CYS A 12 1.84 -16.98 20.94
N ILE A 13 0.75 -17.62 20.56
CA ILE A 13 0.19 -17.51 19.22
C ILE A 13 -0.30 -16.06 19.16
N TYR A 14 0.49 -15.20 18.52
CA TYR A 14 0.04 -13.89 18.11
C TYR A 14 -1.03 -14.17 17.04
N GLU A 15 -2.31 -14.06 17.40
CA GLU A 15 -3.35 -13.92 16.40
C GLU A 15 -3.08 -12.60 15.68
N SER A 16 -2.34 -12.67 14.55
CA SER A 16 -2.21 -11.52 13.67
C SER A 16 -3.63 -11.12 13.23
N ALA A 17 -3.95 -9.84 13.37
CA ALA A 17 -5.18 -9.31 12.84
C ALA A 17 -5.23 -9.65 11.34
N THR A 18 -6.15 -10.54 10.96
CA THR A 18 -6.29 -10.97 9.56
C THR A 18 -6.98 -9.85 8.79
N MET A 19 -6.26 -9.15 7.93
CA MET A 19 -6.88 -8.28 6.95
C MET A 19 -7.42 -9.11 5.78
N ASN A 20 -8.36 -8.54 5.01
CA ASN A 20 -8.84 -9.13 3.79
C ASN A 20 -8.34 -8.34 2.57
N TYR A 21 -8.33 -9.01 1.41
CA TYR A 21 -8.08 -8.39 0.12
C TYR A 21 -9.24 -8.68 -0.84
N SER A 22 -9.60 -7.69 -1.65
CA SER A 22 -10.70 -7.82 -2.62
C SER A 22 -10.23 -8.40 -3.95
N ASN A 23 -8.98 -8.16 -4.33
CA ASN A 23 -8.43 -8.66 -5.59
C ASN A 23 -6.89 -8.60 -5.62
N ILE A 24 -6.28 -9.44 -6.47
CA ILE A 24 -4.87 -9.34 -6.85
C ILE A 24 -4.82 -9.35 -8.38
N LYS A 25 -4.09 -8.39 -8.97
CA LYS A 25 -3.83 -8.36 -10.40
C LYS A 25 -2.35 -8.56 -10.67
N TYR A 26 -2.05 -9.56 -11.48
CA TYR A 26 -0.72 -9.80 -11.99
C TYR A 26 -0.52 -9.10 -13.35
N SER A 27 0.70 -8.63 -13.60
CA SER A 27 1.06 -7.92 -14.84
C SER A 27 0.18 -6.68 -15.10
N ASP A 28 -0.14 -5.96 -14.05
CA ASP A 28 -0.91 -4.71 -14.11
C ASP A 28 -0.01 -3.55 -14.58
N ILE A 29 -0.54 -2.70 -15.47
CA ILE A 29 0.14 -1.52 -16.01
C ILE A 29 -0.57 -0.20 -15.67
N ALA A 30 -1.67 -0.28 -14.92
CA ALA A 30 -2.52 0.87 -14.64
C ALA A 30 -2.19 1.58 -13.32
N ASN A 31 -1.57 0.87 -12.38
CA ASN A 31 -1.41 1.34 -11.01
C ASN A 31 0.06 1.61 -10.65
N GLY A 32 0.76 2.34 -11.48
CA GLY A 32 2.16 2.72 -11.33
C GLY A 32 2.98 2.47 -12.59
N VAL A 33 4.25 2.87 -12.58
CA VAL A 33 5.15 2.70 -13.71
C VAL A 33 5.54 1.24 -13.90
N GLY A 34 5.60 0.80 -15.16
CA GLY A 34 6.04 -0.53 -15.55
C GLY A 34 4.98 -1.61 -15.35
N ILE A 35 5.41 -2.87 -15.33
CA ILE A 35 4.55 -4.03 -15.08
C ILE A 35 4.60 -4.35 -13.59
N ARG A 36 3.45 -4.46 -12.95
CA ARG A 36 3.35 -4.57 -11.50
C ARG A 36 2.44 -5.72 -11.06
N THR A 37 2.69 -6.25 -9.89
CA THR A 37 1.65 -6.98 -9.15
C THR A 37 0.89 -5.95 -8.31
N THR A 38 -0.43 -6.01 -8.35
CA THR A 38 -1.29 -5.04 -7.67
C THR A 38 -2.19 -5.74 -6.67
N LEU A 39 -2.04 -5.40 -5.40
CA LEU A 39 -2.88 -5.86 -4.29
C LEU A 39 -3.96 -4.84 -3.99
N PHE A 40 -5.22 -5.27 -4.03
CA PHE A 40 -6.38 -4.47 -3.64
C PHE A 40 -6.85 -4.95 -2.25
N VAL A 41 -6.51 -4.20 -1.20
CA VAL A 41 -6.98 -4.50 0.16
C VAL A 41 -8.47 -4.24 0.33
N SER A 42 -9.08 -4.85 1.34
CA SER A 42 -10.47 -4.61 1.75
C SER A 42 -10.52 -3.77 3.02
N GLY A 43 -11.64 -3.05 3.19
CA GLY A 43 -11.86 -2.14 4.30
C GLY A 43 -11.50 -0.69 3.95
N CYS A 44 -12.50 0.19 4.03
CA CYS A 44 -12.34 1.63 3.82
C CYS A 44 -13.46 2.39 4.51
N ARG A 45 -13.11 3.27 5.43
CA ARG A 45 -14.07 4.14 6.14
C ARG A 45 -14.27 5.49 5.47
N LEU A 46 -13.46 5.84 4.47
CA LEU A 46 -13.56 7.11 3.73
C LEU A 46 -14.86 7.23 2.94
N ARG A 47 -15.31 6.14 2.30
CA ARG A 47 -16.57 6.06 1.54
C ARG A 47 -16.76 7.23 0.58
N CYS A 48 -15.73 7.54 -0.22
CA CYS A 48 -15.73 8.66 -1.16
C CYS A 48 -16.91 8.57 -2.13
N LYS A 49 -17.58 9.69 -2.37
CA LYS A 49 -18.68 9.75 -3.33
C LYS A 49 -18.17 9.44 -4.74
N GLY A 50 -18.82 8.44 -5.40
CA GLY A 50 -18.41 8.01 -6.73
C GLY A 50 -17.16 7.12 -6.76
N CYS A 51 -16.80 6.54 -5.62
CA CYS A 51 -15.73 5.54 -5.56
C CYS A 51 -16.03 4.38 -6.52
N PHE A 52 -15.07 4.04 -7.40
CA PHE A 52 -15.24 2.94 -8.35
C PHE A 52 -15.10 1.57 -7.69
N ASN A 53 -14.44 1.49 -6.51
CA ASN A 53 -14.17 0.25 -5.79
C ASN A 53 -14.99 0.17 -4.47
N TYR A 54 -16.28 0.52 -4.53
CA TYR A 54 -17.16 0.51 -3.36
C TYR A 54 -17.33 -0.87 -2.72
N GLU A 55 -17.12 -1.96 -3.48
CA GLU A 55 -17.17 -3.33 -3.00
C GLU A 55 -16.07 -3.62 -1.98
N ALA A 56 -14.95 -2.93 -2.06
CA ALA A 56 -13.84 -3.03 -1.11
C ALA A 56 -14.03 -2.21 0.18
N TRP A 57 -15.17 -1.55 0.39
CA TRP A 57 -15.41 -0.81 1.64
C TRP A 57 -15.61 -1.72 2.85
N ASP A 58 -16.16 -2.92 2.63
CA ASP A 58 -16.33 -3.91 3.70
C ASP A 58 -14.99 -4.58 4.01
N PHE A 59 -14.59 -4.56 5.28
CA PHE A 59 -13.35 -5.18 5.76
C PHE A 59 -13.32 -6.70 5.55
N LYS A 60 -14.49 -7.33 5.36
CA LYS A 60 -14.62 -8.77 5.10
C LYS A 60 -14.81 -9.10 3.62
N SER A 61 -14.71 -8.14 2.73
CA SER A 61 -14.81 -8.36 1.29
C SER A 61 -13.64 -9.22 0.80
N GLY A 62 -13.91 -10.09 -0.17
CA GLY A 62 -12.90 -10.92 -0.82
C GLY A 62 -12.37 -12.08 0.02
N GLY A 63 -11.07 -12.30 0.02
CA GLY A 63 -10.38 -13.37 0.73
C GLY A 63 -9.54 -12.89 1.90
N GLU A 64 -9.21 -13.80 2.82
CA GLU A 64 -8.26 -13.52 3.90
C GLU A 64 -6.83 -13.39 3.35
N PHE A 65 -6.10 -12.40 3.84
CA PHE A 65 -4.70 -12.17 3.49
C PHE A 65 -3.80 -13.06 4.35
N THR A 66 -3.67 -14.31 3.91
CA THR A 66 -2.92 -15.34 4.63
C THR A 66 -1.43 -15.33 4.26
N PRO A 67 -0.54 -15.98 5.06
CA PRO A 67 0.87 -16.14 4.71
C PRO A 67 1.11 -16.78 3.34
N GLU A 68 0.21 -17.66 2.88
CA GLU A 68 0.29 -18.28 1.56
C GLU A 68 0.02 -17.26 0.45
N VAL A 69 -0.98 -16.38 0.64
CA VAL A 69 -1.28 -15.27 -0.29
C VAL A 69 -0.13 -14.26 -0.32
N GLU A 70 0.45 -13.91 0.84
CA GLU A 70 1.64 -13.08 0.89
C GLU A 70 2.78 -13.67 0.06
N GLN A 71 3.06 -14.96 0.25
CA GLN A 71 4.13 -15.65 -0.48
C GLN A 71 3.85 -15.69 -1.98
N GLU A 72 2.60 -15.94 -2.39
CA GLU A 72 2.20 -15.91 -3.80
C GLU A 72 2.49 -14.53 -4.44
N ILE A 73 2.19 -13.44 -3.72
CA ILE A 73 2.49 -12.08 -4.21
C ILE A 73 4.01 -11.88 -4.29
N ILE A 74 4.78 -12.28 -3.27
CA ILE A 74 6.24 -12.16 -3.28
C ILE A 74 6.82 -12.93 -4.46
N ASP A 75 6.38 -14.17 -4.69
CA ASP A 75 6.85 -14.99 -5.81
C ASP A 75 6.52 -14.37 -7.17
N SER A 76 5.36 -13.71 -7.28
CA SER A 76 4.95 -13.00 -8.50
C SER A 76 5.85 -11.82 -8.88
N LEU A 77 6.62 -11.31 -7.93
CA LEU A 77 7.59 -10.22 -8.17
C LEU A 77 8.95 -10.74 -8.70
N ALA A 78 9.21 -12.05 -8.65
CA ALA A 78 10.50 -12.62 -9.06
C ALA A 78 10.89 -12.35 -10.54
N PRO A 79 9.97 -12.37 -11.54
CA PRO A 79 10.35 -12.12 -12.91
C PRO A 79 10.99 -10.74 -13.11
N VAL A 80 12.05 -10.70 -13.93
CA VAL A 80 12.83 -9.47 -14.17
C VAL A 80 12.00 -8.35 -14.81
N TYR A 81 10.97 -8.70 -15.56
CA TYR A 81 10.08 -7.75 -16.23
C TYR A 81 9.01 -7.15 -15.31
N VAL A 82 8.86 -7.65 -14.07
CA VAL A 82 7.95 -7.05 -13.07
C VAL A 82 8.71 -5.96 -12.34
N ASP A 83 8.24 -4.72 -12.40
CA ASP A 83 8.92 -3.55 -11.85
C ASP A 83 8.64 -3.35 -10.34
N GLY A 84 7.55 -3.91 -9.84
CA GLY A 84 7.26 -3.81 -8.42
C GLY A 84 5.84 -4.17 -7.99
N LEU A 85 5.52 -3.76 -6.77
CA LEU A 85 4.23 -3.95 -6.11
C LEU A 85 3.45 -2.64 -6.06
N SER A 86 2.14 -2.69 -6.30
CA SER A 86 1.21 -1.60 -5.98
C SER A 86 0.17 -2.06 -4.97
N VAL A 87 -0.10 -1.25 -3.96
CA VAL A 87 -1.08 -1.52 -2.91
C VAL A 87 -2.14 -0.44 -2.91
N LEU A 88 -3.39 -0.83 -3.13
CA LEU A 88 -4.56 0.05 -3.15
C LEU A 88 -5.82 -0.75 -2.82
N GLY A 89 -7.00 -0.29 -3.26
CA GLY A 89 -8.25 -1.06 -3.13
C GLY A 89 -9.24 -0.38 -2.23
N GLY A 90 -9.41 -0.85 -0.99
CA GLY A 90 -10.05 -0.14 0.10
C GLY A 90 -9.19 1.05 0.54
N GLU A 91 -8.76 1.05 1.78
CA GLU A 91 -7.78 2.04 2.29
C GLU A 91 -6.63 1.29 2.98
N PRO A 92 -5.45 1.22 2.36
CA PRO A 92 -4.31 0.52 2.95
C PRO A 92 -3.86 1.08 4.31
N MET A 93 -4.14 2.36 4.57
CA MET A 93 -3.74 3.02 5.82
C MET A 93 -4.82 2.98 6.91
N GLU A 94 -5.90 2.19 6.74
CA GLU A 94 -6.77 1.83 7.87
C GLU A 94 -5.99 1.04 8.92
N PRO A 95 -6.28 1.21 10.23
CA PRO A 95 -5.51 0.56 11.31
C PRO A 95 -5.32 -0.95 11.12
N GLU A 96 -6.39 -1.64 10.75
CA GLU A 96 -6.40 -3.09 10.54
C GLU A 96 -5.55 -3.49 9.33
N ASN A 97 -5.55 -2.69 8.27
CA ASN A 97 -4.77 -2.93 7.08
C ASN A 97 -3.29 -2.59 7.31
N GLN A 98 -2.96 -1.53 8.07
CA GLN A 98 -1.57 -1.24 8.42
C GLN A 98 -0.94 -2.41 9.20
N GLU A 99 -1.66 -2.97 10.17
CA GLU A 99 -1.18 -4.12 10.95
C GLU A 99 -0.90 -5.34 10.07
N GLY A 100 -1.79 -5.63 9.10
CA GLY A 100 -1.62 -6.76 8.18
C GLY A 100 -0.58 -6.52 7.08
N LEU A 101 -0.30 -5.26 6.72
CA LEU A 101 0.60 -4.93 5.61
C LEU A 101 2.06 -4.72 6.01
N VAL A 102 2.33 -4.26 7.24
CA VAL A 102 3.64 -3.76 7.62
C VAL A 102 4.75 -4.79 7.43
N ASP A 103 4.61 -5.97 8.00
CA ASP A 103 5.63 -7.03 7.92
C ASP A 103 5.73 -7.61 6.50
N PHE A 104 4.62 -7.66 5.76
CA PHE A 104 4.60 -8.06 4.35
C PHE A 104 5.41 -7.10 3.46
N LEU A 105 5.21 -5.78 3.61
CA LEU A 105 5.93 -4.78 2.82
C LEU A 105 7.44 -4.78 3.13
N GLU A 106 7.83 -4.96 4.38
CA GLU A 106 9.23 -5.11 4.77
C GLU A 106 9.85 -6.36 4.12
N ARG A 107 9.15 -7.51 4.15
CA ARG A 107 9.60 -8.74 3.47
C ARG A 107 9.74 -8.54 1.95
N VAL A 108 8.85 -7.80 1.31
CA VAL A 108 8.98 -7.46 -0.13
C VAL A 108 10.25 -6.65 -0.38
N LYS A 109 10.53 -5.61 0.42
CA LYS A 109 11.75 -4.79 0.29
C LYS A 109 13.03 -5.58 0.57
N GLU A 110 13.02 -6.45 1.57
CA GLU A 110 14.15 -7.33 1.87
C GLU A 110 14.43 -8.32 0.75
N THR A 111 13.38 -8.92 0.18
CA THR A 111 13.50 -9.93 -0.89
C THR A 111 13.91 -9.29 -2.22
N TYR A 112 13.34 -8.13 -2.53
CA TYR A 112 13.54 -7.44 -3.81
C TYR A 112 13.86 -5.96 -3.61
N PRO A 113 15.05 -5.59 -3.13
CA PRO A 113 15.40 -4.20 -2.78
C PRO A 113 15.40 -3.23 -3.98
N THR A 114 15.46 -3.75 -5.21
CA THR A 114 15.44 -2.94 -6.43
C THR A 114 14.04 -2.74 -7.02
N LYS A 115 13.05 -3.48 -6.54
CA LYS A 115 11.67 -3.33 -7.01
C LYS A 115 10.95 -2.26 -6.22
N THR A 116 10.15 -1.47 -6.93
CA THR A 116 9.46 -0.32 -6.33
C THR A 116 8.14 -0.71 -5.68
N ILE A 117 7.79 -0.07 -4.57
CA ILE A 117 6.49 -0.21 -3.91
C ILE A 117 5.73 1.11 -4.03
N TRP A 118 4.54 1.04 -4.63
CA TRP A 118 3.58 2.13 -4.73
C TRP A 118 2.41 1.87 -3.80
N LEU A 119 1.97 2.87 -3.07
CA LEU A 119 0.78 2.76 -2.20
C LEU A 119 -0.16 3.93 -2.48
N TYR A 120 -1.46 3.64 -2.49
CA TYR A 120 -2.52 4.62 -2.69
C TYR A 120 -3.31 4.78 -1.40
N SER A 121 -3.41 6.00 -0.90
CA SER A 121 -4.20 6.33 0.28
C SER A 121 -5.12 7.51 0.01
N GLY A 122 -6.32 7.45 0.56
CA GLY A 122 -7.20 8.61 0.59
C GLY A 122 -6.85 9.63 1.68
N HIS A 123 -5.86 9.32 2.53
CA HIS A 123 -5.30 10.25 3.51
C HIS A 123 -4.13 11.01 2.90
N THR A 124 -3.96 12.28 3.31
CA THR A 124 -2.81 13.07 2.88
C THR A 124 -1.55 12.71 3.66
N TRP A 125 -0.37 13.03 3.11
CA TRP A 125 0.92 12.89 3.78
C TRP A 125 0.91 13.50 5.19
N GLU A 126 0.34 14.69 5.32
CA GLU A 126 0.25 15.42 6.57
C GLU A 126 -0.64 14.71 7.60
N GLU A 127 -1.75 14.10 7.15
CA GLU A 127 -2.61 13.29 8.01
C GLU A 127 -1.93 12.01 8.48
N LEU A 128 -1.10 11.38 7.63
CA LEU A 128 -0.36 10.16 7.94
C LEU A 128 0.86 10.41 8.84
N THR A 129 1.52 11.56 8.74
CA THR A 129 2.77 11.83 9.47
C THR A 129 2.61 12.70 10.72
N GLN A 130 1.57 13.53 10.77
CA GLN A 130 1.36 14.49 11.86
C GLN A 130 -0.08 14.49 12.38
N GLY A 131 -1.00 13.81 11.68
CA GLY A 131 -2.42 13.80 12.00
C GLY A 131 -2.86 12.57 12.79
N LYS A 132 -4.18 12.39 12.87
CA LYS A 132 -4.82 11.28 13.57
C LYS A 132 -4.56 9.89 12.94
N TRP A 133 -4.06 9.85 11.72
CA TRP A 133 -3.75 8.64 10.98
C TRP A 133 -2.27 8.23 11.08
N HIS A 134 -1.48 8.97 11.86
CA HIS A 134 -0.14 8.56 12.28
C HIS A 134 -0.26 7.51 13.38
N LEU A 135 -0.23 6.25 13.00
CA LEU A 135 -0.44 5.09 13.86
C LEU A 135 0.88 4.35 14.11
N ALA A 136 0.82 3.26 14.87
CA ALA A 136 2.00 2.52 15.31
C ALA A 136 2.87 1.97 14.15
N TYR A 137 2.26 1.65 13.01
CA TYR A 137 2.95 1.04 11.86
C TYR A 137 3.20 2.01 10.70
N THR A 138 2.66 3.24 10.76
CA THR A 138 2.70 4.20 9.65
C THR A 138 4.12 4.49 9.17
N ASP A 139 5.04 4.80 10.09
CA ASP A 139 6.42 5.14 9.71
C ASP A 139 7.16 3.96 9.07
N ARG A 140 6.93 2.74 9.57
CA ARG A 140 7.50 1.51 8.99
C ARG A 140 6.97 1.29 7.56
N ILE A 141 5.67 1.43 7.35
CA ILE A 141 5.05 1.32 6.02
C ILE A 141 5.64 2.38 5.10
N LEU A 142 5.63 3.66 5.50
CA LEU A 142 6.15 4.76 4.68
C LEU A 142 7.61 4.53 4.28
N SER A 143 8.44 3.99 5.18
CA SER A 143 9.85 3.69 4.87
C SER A 143 10.06 2.60 3.81
N CYS A 144 9.04 1.77 3.56
CA CYS A 144 9.07 0.75 2.50
C CYS A 144 8.66 1.30 1.14
N LEU A 145 8.02 2.47 1.07
CA LEU A 145 7.44 2.98 -0.16
C LEU A 145 8.46 3.75 -1.01
N ASP A 146 8.32 3.62 -2.32
CA ASP A 146 8.99 4.49 -3.30
C ASP A 146 8.06 5.64 -3.70
N VAL A 147 6.77 5.37 -3.90
CA VAL A 147 5.77 6.39 -4.24
C VAL A 147 4.51 6.21 -3.40
N LEU A 148 4.04 7.31 -2.83
CA LEU A 148 2.71 7.41 -2.22
C LEU A 148 1.80 8.27 -3.11
N VAL A 149 0.68 7.71 -3.53
CA VAL A 149 -0.42 8.50 -4.14
C VAL A 149 -1.38 8.85 -3.02
N ASP A 150 -1.36 10.12 -2.61
CA ASP A 150 -2.07 10.60 -1.44
C ASP A 150 -3.29 11.48 -1.77
N GLY A 151 -4.20 11.55 -0.82
CA GLY A 151 -5.38 12.38 -0.87
C GLY A 151 -6.66 11.68 -1.35
N PRO A 152 -7.83 12.13 -0.84
CA PRO A 152 -9.10 11.47 -1.12
C PRO A 152 -9.52 11.64 -2.58
N TRP A 153 -10.24 10.63 -3.09
CA TRP A 153 -10.96 10.77 -4.34
C TRP A 153 -12.03 11.87 -4.25
N VAL A 154 -11.97 12.83 -5.16
CA VAL A 154 -12.94 13.93 -5.27
C VAL A 154 -13.59 13.90 -6.65
N GLN A 155 -14.86 13.47 -6.72
CA GLN A 155 -15.59 13.30 -7.98
C GLN A 155 -15.62 14.55 -8.87
N SER A 156 -15.73 15.75 -8.30
CA SER A 156 -15.74 17.01 -9.06
C SER A 156 -14.40 17.41 -9.64
N LEU A 157 -13.31 16.75 -9.19
CA LEU A 157 -11.94 16.94 -9.66
C LEU A 157 -11.44 15.75 -10.49
N HIS A 158 -12.35 14.85 -10.87
CA HIS A 158 -12.03 13.70 -11.71
C HIS A 158 -11.51 14.15 -13.07
N ASP A 159 -10.38 13.57 -13.47
CA ASP A 159 -9.78 13.82 -14.77
C ASP A 159 -9.08 12.55 -15.26
N ILE A 160 -9.57 12.01 -16.37
CA ILE A 160 -9.07 10.78 -16.99
C ILE A 160 -7.70 10.94 -17.68
N THR A 161 -7.23 12.16 -17.85
CA THR A 161 -5.91 12.44 -18.43
C THR A 161 -4.78 12.33 -17.41
N LEU A 162 -5.11 12.31 -16.12
CA LEU A 162 -4.13 12.18 -15.04
C LEU A 162 -3.54 10.76 -15.01
N ARG A 163 -2.20 10.68 -15.02
CA ARG A 163 -1.52 9.39 -14.83
C ARG A 163 -1.53 8.98 -13.36
N PHE A 164 -1.87 7.72 -13.11
CA PHE A 164 -1.79 7.03 -11.81
C PHE A 164 -2.61 7.67 -10.68
N ARG A 165 -3.53 8.59 -10.95
CA ARG A 165 -4.43 9.20 -9.98
C ARG A 165 -5.77 9.52 -10.63
N GLY A 166 -6.83 9.54 -9.84
CA GLY A 166 -8.18 9.69 -10.38
C GLY A 166 -8.72 11.12 -10.31
N SER A 167 -8.21 11.96 -9.43
CA SER A 167 -8.65 13.36 -9.26
C SER A 167 -7.47 14.30 -9.04
N SER A 168 -7.58 15.54 -9.51
CA SER A 168 -6.47 16.49 -9.59
C SER A 168 -5.93 16.96 -8.24
N ASN A 169 -6.67 16.77 -7.16
CA ASN A 169 -6.22 17.05 -5.78
C ASN A 169 -5.24 16.01 -5.25
N GLN A 170 -5.18 14.80 -5.83
CA GLN A 170 -4.27 13.76 -5.40
C GLN A 170 -2.83 14.08 -5.84
N ARG A 171 -1.85 13.72 -5.00
CA ARG A 171 -0.43 13.94 -5.28
C ARG A 171 0.27 12.60 -5.45
N LEU A 172 1.29 12.56 -6.30
CA LEU A 172 2.27 11.49 -6.35
C LEU A 172 3.50 11.99 -5.59
N ILE A 173 3.82 11.37 -4.47
CA ILE A 173 4.90 11.78 -3.57
C ILE A 173 6.06 10.80 -3.73
N ASP A 174 7.26 11.31 -4.00
CA ASP A 174 8.51 10.57 -3.90
C ASP A 174 8.84 10.42 -2.41
N VAL A 175 8.62 9.23 -1.87
CA VAL A 175 8.72 9.02 -0.43
C VAL A 175 10.16 9.09 0.07
N PRO A 176 11.16 8.45 -0.57
CA PRO A 176 12.56 8.58 -0.16
C PRO A 176 13.04 10.03 -0.14
N SER A 177 12.79 10.79 -1.21
CA SER A 177 13.18 12.20 -1.29
C SER A 177 12.46 13.06 -0.26
N THR A 178 11.18 12.78 0.02
CA THR A 178 10.38 13.47 1.03
C THR A 178 10.92 13.23 2.44
N LEU A 179 11.28 11.99 2.76
CA LEU A 179 11.85 11.64 4.07
C LEU A 179 13.23 12.30 4.29
N GLU A 180 14.06 12.34 3.25
CA GLU A 180 15.37 13.00 3.29
C GLU A 180 15.25 14.52 3.45
N ALA A 181 14.41 15.16 2.61
CA ALA A 181 14.19 16.60 2.62
C ALA A 181 13.38 17.10 3.83
N ARG A 182 12.59 16.23 4.47
CA ARG A 182 11.58 16.55 5.51
C ARG A 182 10.50 17.52 5.04
N GLU A 183 10.26 17.55 3.75
CA GLU A 183 9.17 18.27 3.08
C GLU A 183 8.68 17.45 1.90
N VAL A 184 7.41 17.64 1.51
CA VAL A 184 6.82 16.84 0.42
C VAL A 184 7.52 17.14 -0.91
N VAL A 185 8.16 16.12 -1.45
CA VAL A 185 8.76 16.12 -2.79
C VAL A 185 7.84 15.35 -3.74
N LEU A 186 7.39 16.01 -4.80
CA LEU A 186 6.53 15.36 -5.78
C LEU A 186 7.35 14.46 -6.70
N TRP A 187 6.83 13.26 -6.92
CA TRP A 187 7.38 12.32 -7.89
C TRP A 187 7.29 12.91 -9.30
N GLN A 188 8.38 12.80 -10.05
CA GLN A 188 8.48 13.30 -11.41
C GLN A 188 8.28 12.18 -12.42
N ASP A 189 7.32 12.34 -13.33
CA ASP A 189 7.15 11.42 -14.45
C ASP A 189 8.25 11.60 -15.50
N GLU A 190 8.47 10.58 -16.33
CA GLU A 190 9.40 10.70 -17.45
C GLU A 190 8.98 11.86 -18.37
N PRO A 191 9.94 12.64 -18.92
CA PRO A 191 9.65 13.82 -19.76
C PRO A 191 8.69 13.55 -20.91
N ILE A 192 8.77 12.36 -21.53
CA ILE A 192 7.89 11.94 -22.62
C ILE A 192 6.40 11.92 -22.24
N PHE A 193 6.09 11.79 -20.96
CA PHE A 193 4.72 11.76 -20.46
C PHE A 193 4.30 13.11 -19.84
N SER A 194 5.25 13.89 -19.31
CA SER A 194 4.98 15.20 -18.72
C SER A 194 4.66 16.26 -19.79
N GLU A 195 5.20 16.11 -21.00
CA GLU A 195 4.99 17.06 -22.11
C GLU A 195 3.63 16.87 -22.84
N ARG A 196 2.92 15.76 -22.61
CA ARG A 196 1.62 15.48 -23.24
C ARG A 196 0.40 16.01 -22.47
N GLY A 197 0.63 16.66 -21.35
CA GLY A 197 -0.41 17.23 -20.47
C GLY A 197 -0.71 18.72 -20.73
N MET A 198 -0.44 19.23 -21.94
CA MET A 198 -0.86 20.57 -22.37
C MET A 198 -2.05 20.48 -23.32
#